data_fdeb4b18665ab3bb60b3e0f24dd01b53
#
_entry.id   fdeb4b18665ab3bb60b3e0f24dd01b53
#
_cell.length_a   1.000
_cell.length_b   1.000
_cell.length_c   1.000
_cell.angle_alpha   90.00
_cell.angle_beta   90.00
_cell.angle_gamma   90.00
#
_symmetry.space_group_name_H-M   'P 1'
#
loop_
_entity.id
_entity.type
_entity.pdbx_description
1 polymer ?
#
loop_
_entity_poly.entity_id
_entity_poly.type
_entity_poly.pdbx_seq_one_letter_code
_entity_poly.pdbx_strand_id
1 'polypeptide(L)'
;IISNANSLKIGDFIGEKYDRVLDIKIAQPALRASIKPYDLSKRSKLIGALFELTEEDPFLDCEINGDTGEIILKLFGNIQMEIIESLLKNRYKIDAKFGELKTIYKERPKRNSKAVIHIEVPPNPYWASIGLSIEPLPIGSGLLYKTEVSYGYLNNSFQNAVKDAVEKACKEGLYGWEVTDLKVTFDYGLYYSPVSTPSDFRNLTPYVFWEALRKAGTEILEPYLKYTVQVPNDFCGRVMSDLRKMRASIEDIIAKGEETTLSGKIPVDTSKSYQSELLSYSNGKGIFITEPYGYDIYNGESITNDIRNNDNDSSKEGLRYLFQKQSEI
;
A
#
# COMPACT_ATOMS: atom_id res chain seq x y z
N ILE A 1 14.51 -24.03 -20.14
CA ILE A 1 13.12 -24.23 -19.75
C ILE A 1 13.13 -24.90 -18.38
N ILE A 2 12.54 -24.26 -17.40
CA ILE A 2 12.37 -24.83 -16.04
C ILE A 2 10.93 -25.28 -15.93
N SER A 3 10.67 -26.56 -15.70
CA SER A 3 9.34 -27.10 -15.48
C SER A 3 9.04 -27.18 -13.99
N ASN A 4 7.77 -27.00 -13.59
CA ASN A 4 7.29 -27.04 -12.21
C ASN A 4 7.90 -25.95 -11.28
N ALA A 5 8.13 -24.76 -11.82
CA ALA A 5 8.70 -23.63 -11.10
C ALA A 5 7.62 -22.73 -10.43
N ASN A 6 6.59 -23.32 -9.83
CA ASN A 6 5.44 -22.61 -9.24
C ASN A 6 5.80 -21.62 -8.13
N SER A 7 7.04 -21.68 -7.61
CA SER A 7 7.56 -20.73 -6.62
C SER A 7 8.36 -19.57 -7.21
N LEU A 8 8.65 -19.59 -8.52
CA LEU A 8 9.41 -18.55 -9.20
C LEU A 8 8.46 -17.51 -9.80
N LYS A 9 8.77 -16.24 -9.57
CA LYS A 9 8.05 -15.09 -10.15
C LYS A 9 8.94 -14.42 -11.20
N ILE A 10 8.32 -13.71 -12.13
CA ILE A 10 9.04 -12.84 -13.08
C ILE A 10 9.80 -11.77 -12.28
N GLY A 11 11.12 -11.71 -12.47
CA GLY A 11 12.03 -10.83 -11.70
C GLY A 11 12.82 -11.56 -10.62
N ASP A 12 12.51 -12.82 -10.32
CA ASP A 12 13.31 -13.62 -9.40
C ASP A 12 14.69 -13.94 -9.99
N PHE A 13 15.70 -13.86 -9.13
CA PHE A 13 17.07 -14.15 -9.50
C PHE A 13 17.42 -15.59 -9.13
N ILE A 14 17.93 -16.36 -10.09
CA ILE A 14 18.36 -17.75 -9.91
C ILE A 14 19.89 -17.80 -9.94
N GLY A 15 20.53 -18.08 -8.78
CA GLY A 15 21.97 -18.20 -8.66
C GLY A 15 22.56 -17.33 -7.54
N GLU A 16 23.89 -17.14 -7.57
CA GLU A 16 24.55 -16.25 -6.61
C GLU A 16 24.26 -14.79 -6.96
N LYS A 17 23.83 -14.01 -5.96
CA LYS A 17 23.54 -12.58 -6.12
C LYS A 17 24.86 -11.81 -6.22
N TYR A 18 25.21 -11.34 -7.41
CA TYR A 18 26.36 -10.45 -7.58
C TYR A 18 25.97 -9.01 -7.26
N ASP A 19 26.89 -8.23 -6.68
CA ASP A 19 26.69 -6.81 -6.29
C ASP A 19 26.27 -5.87 -7.44
N ARG A 20 26.30 -6.35 -8.69
CA ARG A 20 25.91 -5.61 -9.89
C ARG A 20 24.47 -5.89 -10.37
N VAL A 21 23.71 -6.74 -9.70
CA VAL A 21 22.28 -6.87 -9.99
C VAL A 21 21.63 -5.59 -9.50
N LEU A 22 21.31 -4.71 -10.43
CA LEU A 22 20.54 -3.51 -10.16
C LEU A 22 19.25 -3.96 -9.45
N ASP A 23 19.01 -3.46 -8.24
CA ASP A 23 17.69 -3.51 -7.62
C ASP A 23 16.77 -2.65 -8.48
N ILE A 24 16.28 -3.24 -9.58
CA ILE A 24 15.27 -2.60 -10.41
C ILE A 24 14.02 -2.55 -9.53
N LYS A 25 13.77 -1.39 -8.95
CA LYS A 25 12.51 -1.12 -8.25
C LYS A 25 11.42 -1.10 -9.31
N ILE A 26 10.75 -2.23 -9.48
CA ILE A 26 9.57 -2.33 -10.32
C ILE A 26 8.51 -1.43 -9.68
N ALA A 27 7.99 -0.47 -10.45
CA ALA A 27 6.93 0.42 -9.98
C ALA A 27 5.72 -0.41 -9.55
N GLN A 28 5.23 -0.17 -8.33
CA GLN A 28 4.05 -0.85 -7.82
C GLN A 28 2.77 -0.16 -8.32
N PRO A 29 1.70 -0.90 -8.60
CA PRO A 29 0.41 -0.32 -8.93
C PRO A 29 -0.08 0.63 -7.84
N ALA A 30 -0.55 1.80 -8.24
CA ALA A 30 -1.03 2.85 -7.33
C ALA A 30 -2.56 2.92 -7.22
N LEU A 31 -3.27 2.08 -7.96
CA LEU A 31 -4.72 2.02 -8.01
C LEU A 31 -5.21 0.62 -7.69
N ARG A 32 -6.44 0.51 -7.19
CA ARG A 32 -7.12 -0.76 -6.93
C ARG A 32 -8.57 -0.70 -7.35
N ALA A 33 -9.11 -1.83 -7.80
CA ALA A 33 -10.53 -1.98 -8.04
C ALA A 33 -11.00 -3.35 -7.59
N SER A 34 -12.24 -3.43 -7.10
CA SER A 34 -12.88 -4.72 -6.87
C SER A 34 -13.34 -5.34 -8.19
N ILE A 35 -13.40 -6.67 -8.24
CA ILE A 35 -13.93 -7.39 -9.40
C ILE A 35 -14.88 -8.48 -8.95
N LYS A 36 -15.99 -8.63 -9.67
CA LYS A 36 -16.97 -9.71 -9.43
C LYS A 36 -17.49 -10.27 -10.75
N PRO A 37 -17.79 -11.58 -10.82
CA PRO A 37 -18.42 -12.15 -11.98
C PRO A 37 -19.89 -11.73 -12.02
N TYR A 38 -20.48 -11.61 -13.21
CA TYR A 38 -21.95 -11.43 -13.34
C TYR A 38 -22.70 -12.66 -12.85
N ASP A 39 -22.17 -13.84 -13.10
CA ASP A 39 -22.68 -15.12 -12.56
C ASP A 39 -21.87 -15.54 -11.33
N LEU A 40 -22.46 -15.42 -10.15
CA LEU A 40 -21.80 -15.72 -8.87
C LEU A 40 -21.31 -17.18 -8.77
N SER A 41 -21.92 -18.12 -9.50
CA SER A 41 -21.46 -19.52 -9.54
C SER A 41 -20.06 -19.66 -10.14
N LYS A 42 -19.61 -18.70 -10.94
CA LYS A 42 -18.28 -18.66 -11.55
C LYS A 42 -17.20 -18.01 -10.68
N ARG A 43 -17.52 -17.66 -9.41
CA ARG A 43 -16.58 -16.96 -8.52
C ARG A 43 -15.26 -17.72 -8.33
N SER A 44 -15.31 -19.02 -8.06
CA SER A 44 -14.08 -19.83 -7.90
C SER A 44 -13.26 -19.90 -9.20
N LYS A 45 -13.94 -19.96 -10.35
CA LYS A 45 -13.29 -19.95 -11.65
C LYS A 45 -12.63 -18.58 -11.93
N LEU A 46 -13.29 -17.47 -11.54
CA LEU A 46 -12.72 -16.14 -11.65
C LEU A 46 -11.44 -16.02 -10.82
N ILE A 47 -11.46 -16.47 -9.56
CA ILE A 47 -10.28 -16.46 -8.68
C ILE A 47 -9.12 -17.23 -9.33
N GLY A 48 -9.35 -18.43 -9.83
CA GLY A 48 -8.32 -19.23 -10.52
C GLY A 48 -7.74 -18.50 -11.75
N ALA A 49 -8.62 -17.92 -12.59
CA ALA A 49 -8.18 -17.16 -13.77
C ALA A 49 -7.35 -15.91 -13.40
N LEU A 50 -7.73 -15.21 -12.32
CA LEU A 50 -6.97 -14.04 -11.87
C LEU A 50 -5.61 -14.43 -11.31
N PHE A 51 -5.49 -15.52 -10.57
CA PHE A 51 -4.19 -16.02 -10.10
C PHE A 51 -3.29 -16.43 -11.28
N GLU A 52 -3.81 -17.09 -12.32
CA GLU A 52 -3.03 -17.37 -13.54
C GLU A 52 -2.54 -16.07 -14.19
N LEU A 53 -3.40 -15.05 -14.29
CA LEU A 53 -3.02 -13.75 -14.85
C LEU A 53 -1.96 -13.03 -13.99
N THR A 54 -1.97 -13.17 -12.66
CA THR A 54 -0.92 -12.61 -11.79
C THR A 54 0.41 -13.34 -11.91
N GLU A 55 0.41 -14.60 -12.33
CA GLU A 55 1.65 -15.32 -12.67
C GLU A 55 2.24 -14.86 -14.01
N GLU A 56 1.39 -14.46 -14.96
CA GLU A 56 1.80 -13.96 -16.28
C GLU A 56 2.24 -12.48 -16.26
N ASP A 57 1.61 -11.65 -15.41
CA ASP A 57 1.89 -10.22 -15.27
C ASP A 57 2.40 -9.89 -13.85
N PRO A 58 3.71 -9.60 -13.68
CA PRO A 58 4.29 -9.29 -12.36
C PRO A 58 3.77 -7.98 -11.76
N PHE A 59 3.08 -7.16 -12.55
CA PHE A 59 2.49 -5.89 -12.12
C PHE A 59 1.02 -6.03 -11.68
N LEU A 60 0.42 -7.18 -11.92
CA LEU A 60 -0.93 -7.49 -11.48
C LEU A 60 -0.86 -8.18 -10.12
N ASP A 61 -1.50 -7.60 -9.12
CA ASP A 61 -1.63 -8.20 -7.79
C ASP A 61 -3.11 -8.42 -7.47
N CYS A 62 -3.43 -9.62 -7.00
CA CYS A 62 -4.79 -10.04 -6.68
C CYS A 62 -4.88 -10.42 -5.21
N GLU A 63 -5.72 -9.71 -4.47
CA GLU A 63 -5.99 -9.97 -3.06
C GLU A 63 -7.45 -10.35 -2.86
N ILE A 64 -7.71 -11.26 -1.93
CA ILE A 64 -9.07 -11.58 -1.48
C ILE A 64 -9.20 -11.06 -0.07
N ASN A 65 -10.11 -10.12 0.15
CA ASN A 65 -10.40 -9.61 1.47
C ASN A 65 -10.96 -10.74 2.34
N GLY A 66 -10.30 -11.03 3.46
CA GLY A 66 -10.65 -12.14 4.36
C GLY A 66 -12.03 -12.00 4.99
N ASP A 67 -12.47 -10.76 5.27
CA ASP A 67 -13.72 -10.48 5.99
C ASP A 67 -14.91 -10.40 5.04
N THR A 68 -14.77 -9.64 3.95
CA THR A 68 -15.85 -9.42 2.97
C THR A 68 -15.88 -10.48 1.86
N GLY A 69 -14.76 -11.18 1.66
CA GLY A 69 -14.55 -12.06 0.53
C GLY A 69 -14.41 -11.31 -0.81
N GLU A 70 -14.31 -10.00 -0.80
CA GLU A 70 -14.17 -9.18 -2.02
C GLU A 70 -12.84 -9.47 -2.72
N ILE A 71 -12.89 -9.63 -4.05
CA ILE A 71 -11.69 -9.82 -4.86
C ILE A 71 -11.23 -8.44 -5.30
N ILE A 72 -9.99 -8.06 -4.97
CA ILE A 72 -9.41 -6.76 -5.25
C ILE A 72 -8.19 -6.96 -6.14
N LEU A 73 -8.11 -6.20 -7.22
CA LEU A 73 -6.94 -6.12 -8.10
C LEU A 73 -6.23 -4.78 -7.92
N LYS A 74 -4.90 -4.81 -7.83
CA LYS A 74 -4.06 -3.63 -7.92
C LYS A 74 -3.67 -3.39 -9.38
N LEU A 75 -3.81 -2.16 -9.85
CA LEU A 75 -3.81 -1.79 -11.26
C LEU A 75 -3.07 -0.48 -11.50
N PHE A 76 -2.61 -0.28 -12.74
CA PHE A 76 -2.03 1.01 -13.16
C PHE A 76 -3.06 1.99 -13.74
N GLY A 77 -4.23 1.51 -14.18
CA GLY A 77 -5.25 2.37 -14.75
C GLY A 77 -6.38 1.63 -15.47
N ASN A 78 -7.27 2.41 -16.08
CA ASN A 78 -8.45 1.91 -16.78
C ASN A 78 -8.13 0.97 -17.94
N ILE A 79 -7.06 1.26 -18.69
CA ILE A 79 -6.67 0.43 -19.86
C ILE A 79 -6.36 -1.01 -19.42
N GLN A 80 -5.67 -1.18 -18.28
CA GLN A 80 -5.39 -2.52 -17.75
C GLN A 80 -6.67 -3.24 -17.31
N MET A 81 -7.67 -2.53 -16.76
CA MET A 81 -8.98 -3.10 -16.45
C MET A 81 -9.66 -3.65 -17.70
N GLU A 82 -9.71 -2.87 -18.79
CA GLU A 82 -10.31 -3.27 -20.06
C GLU A 82 -9.60 -4.50 -20.66
N ILE A 83 -8.27 -4.56 -20.59
CA ILE A 83 -7.49 -5.71 -21.03
C ILE A 83 -7.86 -6.94 -20.23
N ILE A 84 -7.92 -6.85 -18.89
CA ILE A 84 -8.29 -7.96 -18.01
C ILE A 84 -9.72 -8.43 -18.28
N GLU A 85 -10.69 -7.52 -18.44
CA GLU A 85 -12.07 -7.87 -18.81
C GLU A 85 -12.11 -8.65 -20.12
N SER A 86 -11.37 -8.18 -21.13
CA SER A 86 -11.26 -8.84 -22.44
C SER A 86 -10.65 -10.24 -22.30
N LEU A 87 -9.57 -10.41 -21.53
CA LEU A 87 -8.93 -11.70 -21.28
C LEU A 87 -9.86 -12.66 -20.55
N LEU A 88 -10.54 -12.21 -19.49
CA LEU A 88 -11.52 -13.02 -18.75
C LEU A 88 -12.64 -13.52 -19.65
N LYS A 89 -13.17 -12.65 -20.51
CA LYS A 89 -14.23 -13.00 -21.46
C LYS A 89 -13.75 -13.95 -22.54
N ASN A 90 -12.64 -13.63 -23.21
CA ASN A 90 -12.20 -14.33 -24.38
C ASN A 90 -11.48 -15.65 -24.06
N ARG A 91 -10.59 -15.68 -23.08
CA ARG A 91 -9.79 -16.86 -22.71
C ARG A 91 -10.51 -17.76 -21.72
N TYR A 92 -11.12 -17.17 -20.66
CA TYR A 92 -11.71 -17.94 -19.56
C TYR A 92 -13.24 -18.12 -19.65
N LYS A 93 -13.90 -17.42 -20.58
CA LYS A 93 -15.37 -17.43 -20.76
C LYS A 93 -16.10 -16.96 -19.48
N ILE A 94 -15.54 -15.94 -18.81
CA ILE A 94 -16.08 -15.33 -17.62
C ILE A 94 -16.41 -13.87 -17.95
N ASP A 95 -17.69 -13.51 -17.86
CA ASP A 95 -18.10 -12.11 -17.86
C ASP A 95 -17.99 -11.58 -16.43
N ALA A 96 -17.15 -10.57 -16.22
CA ALA A 96 -16.91 -9.96 -14.92
C ALA A 96 -17.10 -8.44 -15.02
N LYS A 97 -17.33 -7.81 -13.87
CA LYS A 97 -17.47 -6.35 -13.73
C LYS A 97 -16.51 -5.84 -12.69
N PHE A 98 -15.74 -4.80 -13.07
CA PHE A 98 -14.97 -4.01 -12.11
C PHE A 98 -15.86 -3.03 -11.33
N GLY A 99 -15.50 -2.79 -10.08
CA GLY A 99 -15.95 -1.67 -9.28
C GLY A 99 -15.21 -0.38 -9.65
N GLU A 100 -15.40 0.64 -8.83
CA GLU A 100 -14.71 1.93 -8.99
C GLU A 100 -13.19 1.79 -8.79
N LEU A 101 -12.42 2.48 -9.62
CA LEU A 101 -10.97 2.54 -9.53
C LEU A 101 -10.55 3.52 -8.42
N LYS A 102 -10.07 2.99 -7.30
CA LYS A 102 -9.68 3.75 -6.11
C LYS A 102 -8.16 3.86 -6.01
N THR A 103 -7.68 5.00 -5.51
CA THR A 103 -6.27 5.23 -5.26
C THR A 103 -5.80 4.48 -4.01
N ILE A 104 -4.60 3.91 -4.06
CA ILE A 104 -3.96 3.25 -2.91
C ILE A 104 -3.13 4.31 -2.20
N TYR A 105 -3.59 4.72 -1.02
CA TYR A 105 -2.85 5.60 -0.13
C TYR A 105 -1.96 4.78 0.81
N LYS A 106 -1.03 5.45 1.47
CA LYS A 106 -0.20 4.88 2.54
C LYS A 106 -0.17 5.80 3.75
N GLU A 107 0.26 5.27 4.87
CA GLU A 107 0.45 6.02 6.12
C GLU A 107 1.94 6.07 6.49
N ARG A 108 2.36 7.20 7.07
CA ARG A 108 3.70 7.39 7.61
C ARG A 108 3.61 8.01 9.00
N PRO A 109 4.35 7.55 10.02
CA PRO A 109 4.35 8.21 11.31
C PRO A 109 4.88 9.63 11.21
N LYS A 110 4.28 10.57 11.98
CA LYS A 110 4.69 12.00 11.97
C LYS A 110 5.88 12.28 12.87
N ARG A 111 6.03 11.51 13.96
CA ARG A 111 7.05 11.75 14.98
C ARG A 111 7.48 10.45 15.66
N ASN A 112 8.59 10.52 16.37
CA ASN A 112 9.04 9.41 17.21
C ASN A 112 8.04 9.12 18.31
N SER A 113 7.87 7.84 18.62
CA SER A 113 7.01 7.39 19.71
C SER A 113 7.48 6.05 20.27
N LYS A 114 6.94 5.72 21.44
CA LYS A 114 7.18 4.42 22.08
C LYS A 114 5.92 3.95 22.79
N ALA A 115 5.69 2.64 22.73
CA ALA A 115 4.69 1.97 23.54
C ALA A 115 5.28 0.71 24.18
N VAL A 116 4.81 0.42 25.37
CA VAL A 116 5.15 -0.80 26.11
C VAL A 116 3.87 -1.35 26.73
N ILE A 117 3.64 -2.65 26.57
CA ILE A 117 2.57 -3.38 27.24
C ILE A 117 3.23 -4.48 28.08
N HIS A 118 2.90 -4.51 29.35
CA HIS A 118 3.50 -5.42 30.32
C HIS A 118 2.64 -6.67 30.54
N ILE A 119 3.32 -7.79 30.81
CA ILE A 119 2.71 -9.05 31.28
C ILE A 119 2.01 -8.82 32.61
N GLU A 120 0.91 -9.54 32.85
CA GLU A 120 0.09 -9.44 34.09
C GLU A 120 -0.46 -8.06 34.42
N VAL A 121 -0.34 -7.09 33.50
CA VAL A 121 -0.96 -5.78 33.65
C VAL A 121 -2.20 -5.72 32.74
N PRO A 122 -3.40 -5.64 33.32
CA PRO A 122 -4.61 -5.48 32.51
C PRO A 122 -4.51 -4.26 31.58
N PRO A 123 -5.02 -4.34 30.34
CA PRO A 123 -5.84 -5.41 29.80
C PRO A 123 -5.09 -6.50 29.03
N ASN A 124 -3.78 -6.67 29.20
CA ASN A 124 -2.98 -7.68 28.48
C ASN A 124 -3.38 -9.11 28.88
N PRO A 125 -3.98 -9.92 27.98
CA PRO A 125 -4.32 -11.29 28.24
C PRO A 125 -3.18 -12.28 27.95
N TYR A 126 -2.05 -11.80 27.39
CA TYR A 126 -0.96 -12.61 26.89
C TYR A 126 0.20 -12.69 27.88
N TRP A 127 0.89 -13.82 27.91
CA TRP A 127 2.07 -14.05 28.72
C TRP A 127 3.35 -13.49 28.06
N ALA A 128 3.30 -12.20 27.70
CA ALA A 128 4.42 -11.48 27.09
C ALA A 128 4.42 -10.01 27.49
N SER A 129 5.62 -9.42 27.65
CA SER A 129 5.78 -7.96 27.60
C SER A 129 6.51 -7.57 26.33
N ILE A 130 6.07 -6.51 25.69
CA ILE A 130 6.69 -6.00 24.45
C ILE A 130 6.78 -4.48 24.53
N GLY A 131 7.96 -3.94 24.17
CA GLY A 131 8.18 -2.52 23.93
C GLY A 131 8.64 -2.28 22.52
N LEU A 132 7.97 -1.38 21.81
CA LEU A 132 8.30 -0.96 20.45
C LEU A 132 8.49 0.55 20.40
N SER A 133 9.60 0.99 19.81
CA SER A 133 9.83 2.36 19.42
C SER A 133 9.65 2.52 17.92
N ILE A 134 8.99 3.62 17.50
CA ILE A 134 8.75 3.97 16.09
C ILE A 134 9.42 5.29 15.80
N GLU A 135 10.16 5.35 14.69
CA GLU A 135 10.81 6.54 14.16
C GLU A 135 10.42 6.73 12.69
N PRO A 136 9.95 7.92 12.25
CA PRO A 136 9.72 8.20 10.83
C PRO A 136 11.04 8.21 10.06
N LEU A 137 11.02 7.65 8.86
CA LEU A 137 12.13 7.68 7.91
C LEU A 137 11.77 8.56 6.69
N PRO A 138 12.74 8.97 5.87
CA PRO A 138 12.46 9.63 4.60
C PRO A 138 11.51 8.83 3.71
N ILE A 139 10.67 9.52 2.93
CA ILE A 139 9.73 8.89 2.00
C ILE A 139 10.48 7.97 1.03
N GLY A 140 9.96 6.76 0.82
CA GLY A 140 10.57 5.73 -0.02
C GLY A 140 11.56 4.81 0.71
N SER A 141 11.75 4.96 2.03
CA SER A 141 12.63 4.11 2.85
C SER A 141 12.01 2.73 3.16
N GLY A 142 10.68 2.62 3.14
CA GLY A 142 9.98 1.40 3.55
C GLY A 142 10.04 1.11 5.04
N LEU A 143 9.87 -0.16 5.42
CA LEU A 143 9.97 -0.62 6.80
C LEU A 143 11.41 -1.07 7.11
N LEU A 144 12.01 -0.46 8.12
CA LEU A 144 13.25 -0.91 8.73
C LEU A 144 12.97 -1.49 10.12
N TYR A 145 13.17 -2.79 10.31
CA TYR A 145 13.03 -3.43 11.62
C TYR A 145 14.39 -3.64 12.28
N LYS A 146 14.48 -3.32 13.58
CA LYS A 146 15.66 -3.56 14.42
C LYS A 146 15.25 -4.19 15.75
N THR A 147 16.07 -5.06 16.30
CA THR A 147 15.96 -5.53 17.68
C THR A 147 17.14 -5.04 18.51
N GLU A 148 16.88 -4.60 19.74
CA GLU A 148 17.87 -4.25 20.75
C GLU A 148 17.81 -5.22 21.95
N VAL A 149 16.82 -6.14 21.94
CA VAL A 149 16.70 -7.19 22.93
C VAL A 149 17.74 -8.29 22.64
N SER A 150 18.54 -8.63 23.65
CA SER A 150 19.58 -9.66 23.51
C SER A 150 18.98 -11.04 23.24
N TYR A 151 19.56 -11.76 22.28
CA TYR A 151 19.20 -13.16 21.99
C TYR A 151 19.49 -14.13 23.14
N GLY A 152 20.43 -13.82 24.02
CA GLY A 152 20.69 -14.58 25.25
C GLY A 152 19.62 -14.42 26.30
N TYR A 153 18.86 -13.31 26.24
CA TYR A 153 17.76 -13.03 27.15
C TYR A 153 16.41 -13.50 26.60
N LEU A 154 16.11 -13.18 25.35
CA LEU A 154 14.90 -13.57 24.64
C LEU A 154 15.28 -14.33 23.36
N ASN A 155 14.91 -15.61 23.29
CA ASN A 155 15.35 -16.49 22.22
C ASN A 155 14.79 -16.09 20.83
N ASN A 156 15.38 -16.63 19.76
CA ASN A 156 15.05 -16.32 18.39
C ASN A 156 13.57 -16.53 18.02
N SER A 157 12.91 -17.54 18.61
CA SER A 157 11.51 -17.83 18.27
C SER A 157 10.56 -16.73 18.69
N PHE A 158 10.79 -16.10 19.86
CA PHE A 158 10.02 -14.95 20.33
C PHE A 158 10.33 -13.70 19.50
N GLN A 159 11.61 -13.43 19.22
CA GLN A 159 12.02 -12.26 18.43
C GLN A 159 11.53 -12.33 16.99
N ASN A 160 11.56 -13.51 16.36
CA ASN A 160 10.98 -13.71 15.03
C ASN A 160 9.46 -13.53 15.05
N ALA A 161 8.77 -14.00 16.09
CA ALA A 161 7.33 -13.79 16.23
C ALA A 161 6.96 -12.30 16.30
N VAL A 162 7.77 -11.48 16.98
CA VAL A 162 7.60 -10.01 17.02
C VAL A 162 7.85 -9.40 15.63
N LYS A 163 8.95 -9.77 14.97
CA LYS A 163 9.28 -9.26 13.63
C LYS A 163 8.17 -9.54 12.63
N ASP A 164 7.75 -10.80 12.50
CA ASP A 164 6.68 -11.21 11.57
C ASP A 164 5.37 -10.50 11.87
N ALA A 165 5.07 -10.26 13.16
CA ALA A 165 3.85 -9.57 13.56
C ALA A 165 3.91 -8.06 13.27
N VAL A 166 5.08 -7.40 13.40
CA VAL A 166 5.28 -6.01 12.98
C VAL A 166 5.08 -5.87 11.48
N GLU A 167 5.69 -6.75 10.65
CA GLU A 167 5.51 -6.74 9.19
C GLU A 167 4.04 -6.89 8.78
N LYS A 168 3.29 -7.72 9.51
CA LYS A 168 1.85 -7.87 9.30
C LYS A 168 1.05 -6.65 9.76
N ALA A 169 1.39 -6.09 10.92
CA ALA A 169 0.70 -4.93 11.47
C ALA A 169 0.90 -3.66 10.60
N CYS A 170 2.04 -3.53 9.91
CA CYS A 170 2.28 -2.45 8.95
C CYS A 170 1.34 -2.48 7.74
N LYS A 171 0.70 -3.61 7.43
CA LYS A 171 -0.23 -3.68 6.30
C LYS A 171 -1.50 -2.86 6.52
N GLU A 172 -1.83 -2.55 7.77
CA GLU A 172 -3.03 -1.80 8.12
C GLU A 172 -2.76 -0.82 9.27
N GLY A 173 -2.69 0.46 8.93
CA GLY A 173 -2.46 1.55 9.88
C GLY A 173 -3.73 2.09 10.54
N LEU A 174 -3.65 3.31 11.08
CA LEU A 174 -4.74 3.95 11.82
C LEU A 174 -5.95 4.27 10.95
N TYR A 175 -5.73 4.50 9.67
CA TYR A 175 -6.76 4.78 8.65
C TYR A 175 -7.04 3.58 7.75
N GLY A 176 -6.42 2.42 8.03
CA GLY A 176 -6.60 1.19 7.26
C GLY A 176 -5.70 1.08 6.02
N TRP A 177 -4.70 1.95 5.87
CA TRP A 177 -3.71 1.85 4.79
C TRP A 177 -2.39 1.26 5.28
N GLU A 178 -1.57 0.80 4.35
CA GLU A 178 -0.23 0.32 4.62
C GLU A 178 0.62 1.42 5.27
N VAL A 179 1.26 1.09 6.41
CA VAL A 179 2.22 1.97 7.09
C VAL A 179 3.61 1.72 6.53
N THR A 180 4.26 2.78 6.06
CA THR A 180 5.59 2.72 5.43
C THR A 180 6.50 3.84 5.96
N ASP A 181 7.75 3.82 5.52
CA ASP A 181 8.74 4.86 5.80
C ASP A 181 8.94 5.08 7.30
N LEU A 182 9.15 3.96 8.00
CA LEU A 182 9.37 3.96 9.43
C LEU A 182 10.45 2.93 9.82
N LYS A 183 11.12 3.26 10.93
CA LYS A 183 11.94 2.30 11.65
C LYS A 183 11.19 1.83 12.89
N VAL A 184 11.06 0.53 13.06
CA VAL A 184 10.51 -0.11 14.26
C VAL A 184 11.63 -0.79 15.02
N THR A 185 11.83 -0.38 16.26
CA THR A 185 12.84 -0.99 17.14
C THR A 185 12.14 -1.78 18.25
N PHE A 186 12.42 -3.08 18.33
CA PHE A 186 12.03 -3.93 19.46
C PHE A 186 13.05 -3.72 20.56
N ASP A 187 12.73 -2.90 21.56
CA ASP A 187 13.66 -2.45 22.60
C ASP A 187 13.39 -3.03 23.98
N TYR A 188 12.25 -3.70 24.19
CA TYR A 188 11.92 -4.35 25.43
C TYR A 188 11.08 -5.60 25.22
N GLY A 189 11.45 -6.70 25.90
CA GLY A 189 10.70 -7.95 25.90
C GLY A 189 10.87 -8.69 27.23
N LEU A 190 9.79 -9.25 27.78
CA LEU A 190 9.81 -10.09 28.99
C LEU A 190 8.94 -11.31 28.77
N TYR A 191 9.40 -12.46 29.27
CA TYR A 191 8.67 -13.73 29.21
C TYR A 191 8.77 -14.47 30.54
N TYR A 192 7.84 -15.38 30.82
CA TYR A 192 7.86 -16.28 31.96
C TYR A 192 7.97 -17.73 31.49
N SER A 193 9.04 -18.39 31.90
CA SER A 193 9.23 -19.83 31.63
C SER A 193 8.48 -20.66 32.68
N PRO A 194 7.75 -21.73 32.29
CA PRO A 194 7.55 -22.25 30.94
C PRO A 194 6.26 -21.74 30.23
N VAL A 195 5.61 -20.71 30.72
CA VAL A 195 4.25 -20.30 30.35
C VAL A 195 4.20 -19.55 29.02
N SER A 196 5.15 -18.66 28.78
CA SER A 196 5.18 -17.83 27.58
C SER A 196 5.46 -18.65 26.31
N THR A 197 4.73 -18.34 25.26
CA THR A 197 4.86 -18.97 23.93
C THR A 197 5.14 -17.91 22.85
N PRO A 198 5.71 -18.28 21.69
CA PRO A 198 5.84 -17.37 20.55
C PRO A 198 4.50 -16.79 20.07
N SER A 199 3.39 -17.50 20.33
CA SER A 199 2.05 -17.02 20.02
C SER A 199 1.65 -15.81 20.85
N ASP A 200 2.04 -15.75 22.13
CA ASP A 200 1.79 -14.60 23.00
C ASP A 200 2.44 -13.34 22.43
N PHE A 201 3.70 -13.45 21.99
CA PHE A 201 4.41 -12.35 21.36
C PHE A 201 3.79 -11.95 20.02
N ARG A 202 3.43 -12.94 19.18
CA ARG A 202 2.79 -12.66 17.88
C ARG A 202 1.46 -11.94 18.04
N ASN A 203 0.67 -12.32 19.01
CA ASN A 203 -0.67 -11.75 19.22
C ASN A 203 -0.62 -10.39 19.94
N LEU A 204 0.33 -10.17 20.84
CA LEU A 204 0.49 -8.89 21.54
C LEU A 204 1.11 -7.80 20.67
N THR A 205 2.04 -8.13 19.78
CA THR A 205 2.81 -7.17 18.98
C THR A 205 1.95 -6.15 18.21
N PRO A 206 0.87 -6.54 17.49
CA PRO A 206 0.03 -5.58 16.79
C PRO A 206 -0.54 -4.50 17.71
N TYR A 207 -0.95 -4.85 18.91
CA TYR A 207 -1.49 -3.88 19.88
C TYR A 207 -0.45 -2.85 20.30
N VAL A 208 0.78 -3.30 20.59
CA VAL A 208 1.89 -2.41 20.95
C VAL A 208 2.26 -1.50 19.78
N PHE A 209 2.29 -2.06 18.56
CA PHE A 209 2.60 -1.31 17.33
C PHE A 209 1.57 -0.21 17.07
N TRP A 210 0.28 -0.52 17.11
CA TRP A 210 -0.76 0.48 16.85
C TRP A 210 -0.87 1.52 17.98
N GLU A 211 -0.59 1.14 19.23
CA GLU A 211 -0.49 2.11 20.32
C GLU A 211 0.67 3.08 20.13
N ALA A 212 1.85 2.58 19.71
CA ALA A 212 2.97 3.44 19.37
C ALA A 212 2.63 4.33 18.15
N LEU A 213 1.99 3.76 17.12
CA LEU A 213 1.57 4.50 15.92
C LEU A 213 0.55 5.59 16.26
N ARG A 214 -0.42 5.31 17.14
CA ARG A 214 -1.40 6.28 17.63
C ARG A 214 -0.73 7.46 18.34
N LYS A 215 0.27 7.19 19.18
CA LYS A 215 1.07 8.22 19.86
C LYS A 215 1.91 9.04 18.88
N ALA A 216 2.45 8.40 17.82
CA ALA A 216 3.18 9.08 16.75
C ALA A 216 2.26 10.00 15.94
N GLY A 217 0.99 9.60 15.78
CA GLY A 217 0.12 10.11 14.71
C GLY A 217 0.65 9.73 13.33
N THR A 218 -0.22 9.71 12.34
CA THR A 218 0.19 9.42 10.95
C THR A 218 -0.19 10.56 10.00
N GLU A 219 0.59 10.71 8.95
CA GLU A 219 0.27 11.50 7.77
C GLU A 219 -0.01 10.54 6.61
N ILE A 220 -0.84 11.01 5.69
CA ILE A 220 -1.25 10.24 4.52
C ILE A 220 -0.28 10.54 3.40
N LEU A 221 0.15 9.48 2.72
CA LEU A 221 0.92 9.55 1.49
C LEU A 221 0.03 9.20 0.31
N GLU A 222 0.08 10.02 -0.75
CA GLU A 222 -0.60 9.75 -2.02
C GLU A 222 0.42 9.40 -3.11
N PRO A 223 0.05 8.54 -4.07
CA PRO A 223 0.95 8.21 -5.18
C PRO A 223 0.99 9.34 -6.21
N TYR A 224 2.18 9.61 -6.73
CA TYR A 224 2.47 10.60 -7.76
C TYR A 224 3.02 9.96 -9.02
N LEU A 225 2.74 10.60 -10.16
CA LEU A 225 3.37 10.35 -11.45
C LEU A 225 4.27 11.54 -11.81
N LYS A 226 5.37 11.28 -12.49
CA LYS A 226 6.00 12.30 -13.34
C LYS A 226 5.17 12.41 -14.60
N TYR A 227 4.96 13.63 -15.08
CA TYR A 227 4.22 13.83 -16.30
C TYR A 227 5.00 14.72 -17.28
N THR A 228 4.73 14.52 -18.56
CA THR A 228 5.10 15.39 -19.65
C THR A 228 3.86 15.63 -20.51
N VAL A 229 3.46 16.89 -20.65
CA VAL A 229 2.37 17.32 -21.52
C VAL A 229 2.94 18.13 -22.67
N GLN A 230 2.62 17.75 -23.90
CA GLN A 230 2.97 18.50 -25.10
C GLN A 230 1.69 18.93 -25.81
N VAL A 231 1.55 20.24 -26.08
CA VAL A 231 0.36 20.83 -26.71
C VAL A 231 0.75 22.01 -27.60
N PRO A 232 -0.08 22.35 -28.61
CA PRO A 232 0.02 23.63 -29.31
C PRO A 232 -0.08 24.80 -28.34
N ASN A 233 0.64 25.88 -28.63
CA ASN A 233 0.77 27.06 -27.75
C ASN A 233 -0.59 27.63 -27.30
N ASP A 234 -1.61 27.57 -28.17
CA ASP A 234 -2.96 28.07 -27.88
C ASP A 234 -3.62 27.34 -26.69
N PHE A 235 -3.24 26.10 -26.42
CA PHE A 235 -3.81 25.33 -25.30
C PHE A 235 -2.99 25.39 -24.02
N CYS A 236 -1.79 26.00 -24.03
CA CYS A 236 -0.89 26.05 -22.89
C CYS A 236 -1.56 26.64 -21.64
N GLY A 237 -2.27 27.77 -21.77
CA GLY A 237 -2.98 28.38 -20.66
C GLY A 237 -4.04 27.50 -20.01
N ARG A 238 -4.79 26.75 -20.82
CA ARG A 238 -5.78 25.80 -20.33
C ARG A 238 -5.12 24.65 -19.59
N VAL A 239 -4.08 24.06 -20.19
CA VAL A 239 -3.29 22.97 -19.57
C VAL A 239 -2.75 23.40 -18.21
N MET A 240 -2.15 24.61 -18.11
CA MET A 240 -1.64 25.13 -16.84
C MET A 240 -2.75 25.29 -15.78
N SER A 241 -3.95 25.72 -16.20
CA SER A 241 -5.11 25.81 -15.31
C SER A 241 -5.56 24.43 -14.82
N ASP A 242 -5.62 23.45 -15.72
CA ASP A 242 -6.04 22.09 -15.40
C ASP A 242 -5.03 21.41 -14.46
N LEU A 243 -3.73 21.53 -14.75
CA LEU A 243 -2.65 21.02 -13.90
C LEU A 243 -2.74 21.59 -12.46
N ARG A 244 -3.02 22.89 -12.31
CA ARG A 244 -3.21 23.50 -10.99
C ARG A 244 -4.41 22.93 -10.25
N LYS A 245 -5.56 22.75 -10.93
CA LYS A 245 -6.75 22.13 -10.33
C LYS A 245 -6.49 20.69 -9.88
N MET A 246 -5.64 19.97 -10.61
CA MET A 246 -5.22 18.62 -10.29
C MET A 246 -4.10 18.55 -9.23
N ARG A 247 -3.72 19.66 -8.61
CA ARG A 247 -2.65 19.76 -7.60
C ARG A 247 -1.27 19.35 -8.14
N ALA A 248 -1.06 19.44 -9.47
CA ALA A 248 0.21 19.13 -10.09
C ALA A 248 1.25 20.21 -9.79
N SER A 249 2.51 19.81 -9.58
CA SER A 249 3.65 20.72 -9.66
C SER A 249 4.06 20.90 -11.12
N ILE A 250 4.41 22.10 -11.52
CA ILE A 250 5.00 22.38 -12.85
C ILE A 250 6.46 22.72 -12.59
N GLU A 251 7.36 21.86 -13.05
CA GLU A 251 8.81 22.00 -12.85
C GLU A 251 9.46 22.71 -14.03
N ASP A 252 9.09 22.33 -15.27
CA ASP A 252 9.62 22.94 -16.47
C ASP A 252 8.52 23.31 -17.47
N ILE A 253 8.75 24.40 -18.20
CA ILE A 253 7.93 24.85 -19.32
C ILE A 253 8.86 25.21 -20.47
N ILE A 254 8.79 24.47 -21.57
CA ILE A 254 9.65 24.64 -22.74
C ILE A 254 8.77 24.91 -23.96
N ALA A 255 8.83 26.13 -24.48
CA ALA A 255 8.18 26.48 -25.75
C ALA A 255 9.16 26.29 -26.92
N LYS A 256 8.75 25.51 -27.92
CA LYS A 256 9.56 25.25 -29.12
C LYS A 256 8.67 25.32 -30.38
N GLY A 257 8.87 26.39 -31.13
CA GLY A 257 8.02 26.63 -32.33
C GLY A 257 6.57 26.88 -31.95
N GLU A 258 5.67 26.08 -32.49
CA GLU A 258 4.21 26.17 -32.26
C GLU A 258 3.72 25.31 -31.09
N GLU A 259 4.62 24.64 -30.39
CA GLU A 259 4.28 23.71 -29.31
C GLU A 259 4.94 24.10 -27.99
N THR A 260 4.23 23.82 -26.91
CA THR A 260 4.76 23.95 -25.53
C THR A 260 4.73 22.60 -24.84
N THR A 261 5.85 22.26 -24.19
CA THR A 261 6.00 21.09 -23.34
C THR A 261 6.05 21.54 -21.89
N LEU A 262 5.20 20.93 -21.05
CA LEU A 262 5.21 21.13 -19.60
C LEU A 262 5.55 19.80 -18.92
N SER A 263 6.37 19.85 -17.88
CA SER A 263 6.70 18.66 -17.10
C SER A 263 6.68 18.94 -15.60
N GLY A 264 6.51 17.88 -14.81
CA GLY A 264 6.45 17.97 -13.35
C GLY A 264 5.89 16.72 -12.72
N LYS A 265 5.26 16.86 -11.56
CA LYS A 265 4.65 15.77 -10.80
C LYS A 265 3.16 16.01 -10.62
N ILE A 266 2.37 14.94 -10.68
CA ILE A 266 0.92 15.00 -10.57
C ILE A 266 0.41 13.83 -9.71
N PRO A 267 -0.56 14.07 -8.79
CA PRO A 267 -1.20 12.99 -8.06
C PRO A 267 -1.94 12.02 -8.99
N VAL A 268 -1.82 10.72 -8.73
CA VAL A 268 -2.53 9.69 -9.50
C VAL A 268 -4.03 9.92 -9.41
N ASP A 269 -4.55 10.25 -8.24
CA ASP A 269 -5.98 10.38 -7.98
C ASP A 269 -6.67 11.41 -8.89
N THR A 270 -6.06 12.57 -9.05
CA THR A 270 -6.62 13.69 -9.80
C THR A 270 -6.39 13.61 -11.30
N SER A 271 -5.48 12.74 -11.76
CA SER A 271 -5.06 12.65 -13.17
C SER A 271 -5.65 11.47 -13.96
N LYS A 272 -6.49 10.64 -13.32
CA LYS A 272 -7.01 9.39 -13.90
C LYS A 272 -7.68 9.54 -15.26
N SER A 273 -8.39 10.64 -15.50
CA SER A 273 -9.14 10.92 -16.74
C SER A 273 -8.49 11.95 -17.64
N TYR A 274 -7.41 12.60 -17.18
CA TYR A 274 -6.88 13.79 -17.85
C TYR A 274 -6.42 13.56 -19.29
N GLN A 275 -5.86 12.40 -19.60
CA GLN A 275 -5.45 12.08 -20.98
C GLN A 275 -6.63 12.17 -21.96
N SER A 276 -7.80 11.66 -21.59
CA SER A 276 -8.99 11.69 -22.42
C SER A 276 -9.54 13.13 -22.56
N GLU A 277 -9.49 13.89 -21.47
CA GLU A 277 -9.91 15.30 -21.47
C GLU A 277 -8.99 16.16 -22.35
N LEU A 278 -7.67 15.98 -22.21
CA LEU A 278 -6.68 16.67 -23.02
C LEU A 278 -6.88 16.41 -24.54
N LEU A 279 -7.03 15.14 -24.92
CA LEU A 279 -7.29 14.77 -26.30
C LEU A 279 -8.57 15.38 -26.85
N SER A 280 -9.63 15.42 -26.05
CA SER A 280 -10.93 15.99 -26.45
C SER A 280 -10.82 17.47 -26.81
N TYR A 281 -10.28 18.30 -25.93
CA TYR A 281 -10.25 19.75 -26.20
C TYR A 281 -9.10 20.21 -27.08
N SER A 282 -8.03 19.43 -27.19
CA SER A 282 -6.90 19.73 -28.09
C SER A 282 -7.11 19.20 -29.51
N ASN A 283 -8.29 18.68 -29.85
CA ASN A 283 -8.59 18.05 -31.14
C ASN A 283 -7.59 16.93 -31.48
N GLY A 284 -7.20 16.12 -30.47
CA GLY A 284 -6.28 15.02 -30.64
C GLY A 284 -4.79 15.41 -30.74
N LYS A 285 -4.45 16.70 -30.60
CA LYS A 285 -3.05 17.19 -30.71
C LYS A 285 -2.28 17.15 -29.39
N GLY A 286 -2.98 17.05 -28.25
CA GLY A 286 -2.32 16.98 -26.95
C GLY A 286 -1.73 15.59 -26.68
N ILE A 287 -0.52 15.56 -26.16
CA ILE A 287 0.17 14.33 -25.73
C ILE A 287 0.37 14.42 -24.21
N PHE A 288 -0.07 13.40 -23.48
CA PHE A 288 0.15 13.28 -22.03
C PHE A 288 0.85 11.96 -21.75
N ILE A 289 2.09 12.04 -21.31
CA ILE A 289 2.91 10.88 -20.95
C ILE A 289 3.13 10.90 -19.45
N THR A 290 3.01 9.75 -18.81
CA THR A 290 3.20 9.63 -17.37
C THR A 290 4.10 8.44 -17.04
N GLU A 291 4.90 8.61 -15.98
CA GLU A 291 5.76 7.57 -15.41
C GLU A 291 5.55 7.53 -13.89
N PRO A 292 5.54 6.35 -13.26
CA PRO A 292 5.48 6.25 -11.79
C PRO A 292 6.62 7.03 -11.13
N TYR A 293 6.28 7.87 -10.14
CA TYR A 293 7.29 8.61 -9.37
C TYR A 293 7.51 8.00 -7.99
N GLY A 294 6.45 7.64 -7.31
CA GLY A 294 6.44 7.16 -5.93
C GLY A 294 5.32 7.81 -5.13
N TYR A 295 5.54 7.97 -3.84
CA TYR A 295 4.58 8.57 -2.93
C TYR A 295 5.10 9.92 -2.43
N ASP A 296 4.18 10.83 -2.09
CA ASP A 296 4.47 12.10 -1.42
C ASP A 296 3.31 12.43 -0.46
N ILE A 297 3.52 13.43 0.40
CA ILE A 297 2.54 13.82 1.41
C ILE A 297 1.26 14.31 0.74
N TYR A 298 0.11 13.76 1.18
CA TYR A 298 -1.18 14.19 0.73
C TYR A 298 -1.52 15.61 1.19
N ASN A 299 -1.75 16.51 0.25
CA ASN A 299 -2.07 17.92 0.49
C ASN A 299 -3.51 18.30 0.05
N GLY A 300 -4.39 17.31 -0.14
CA GLY A 300 -5.78 17.54 -0.53
C GLY A 300 -6.69 17.81 0.67
N GLU A 301 -7.99 17.89 0.38
CA GLU A 301 -9.02 17.97 1.42
C GLU A 301 -9.07 16.69 2.25
N SER A 302 -9.55 16.80 3.51
CA SER A 302 -9.52 15.67 4.45
C SER A 302 -10.19 14.42 3.89
N ILE A 303 -9.44 13.32 3.74
CA ILE A 303 -9.94 12.00 3.29
C ILE A 303 -10.68 11.26 4.40
N THR A 304 -10.84 11.84 5.59
CA THR A 304 -11.25 11.16 6.81
C THR A 304 -12.64 10.53 6.82
N ASN A 305 -13.48 10.78 5.82
CA ASN A 305 -14.88 10.32 5.84
C ASN A 305 -15.14 8.98 5.14
N ASP A 306 -14.27 8.53 4.24
CA ASP A 306 -14.52 7.28 3.48
C ASP A 306 -13.95 6.00 4.12
N ILE A 307 -13.10 6.13 5.15
CA ILE A 307 -12.33 5.00 5.70
C ILE A 307 -12.98 4.35 6.91
N ARG A 308 -13.89 5.08 7.58
CA ARG A 308 -14.54 4.59 8.81
C ARG A 308 -15.72 3.64 8.61
N ASN A 309 -16.13 3.37 7.40
CA ASN A 309 -17.29 2.51 7.14
C ASN A 309 -17.01 1.01 7.11
N ASN A 310 -15.78 0.56 7.40
CA ASN A 310 -15.48 -0.85 7.65
C ASN A 310 -15.48 -1.16 9.17
N ASP A 311 -16.51 -0.71 9.88
CA ASP A 311 -16.67 -0.89 11.33
C ASP A 311 -16.99 -2.34 11.78
N ASN A 312 -16.90 -3.34 10.91
CA ASN A 312 -17.25 -4.74 11.22
C ASN A 312 -16.04 -5.64 11.50
N ASP A 313 -14.87 -5.09 11.81
CA ASP A 313 -13.72 -5.93 12.17
C ASP A 313 -13.71 -6.22 13.68
N SER A 314 -14.05 -7.45 14.05
CA SER A 314 -14.03 -7.95 15.44
C SER A 314 -12.67 -7.82 16.13
N SER A 315 -11.57 -7.77 15.37
CA SER A 315 -10.22 -7.52 15.87
C SER A 315 -10.05 -6.06 16.32
N LYS A 316 -10.70 -5.10 15.61
CA LYS A 316 -10.70 -3.67 15.96
C LYS A 316 -11.60 -3.36 17.18
N GLU A 317 -12.69 -4.11 17.37
CA GLU A 317 -13.50 -3.99 18.59
C GLU A 317 -12.75 -4.46 19.84
N GLY A 318 -12.01 -5.55 19.74
CA GLY A 318 -11.11 -6.01 20.80
C GLY A 318 -10.05 -4.97 21.16
N LEU A 319 -9.47 -4.29 20.16
CA LEU A 319 -8.54 -3.19 20.34
C LEU A 319 -9.18 -1.97 21.00
N ARG A 320 -10.34 -1.51 20.52
CA ARG A 320 -11.09 -0.40 21.11
C ARG A 320 -11.43 -0.68 22.58
N TYR A 321 -11.86 -1.88 22.89
CA TYR A 321 -12.17 -2.30 24.26
C TYR A 321 -10.92 -2.30 25.16
N LEU A 322 -9.80 -2.77 24.66
CA LEU A 322 -8.53 -2.79 25.40
C LEU A 322 -7.99 -1.38 25.65
N PHE A 323 -8.14 -0.45 24.72
CA PHE A 323 -7.64 0.92 24.84
C PHE A 323 -8.61 1.87 25.56
N GLN A 324 -9.91 1.67 25.47
CA GLN A 324 -10.88 2.46 26.23
C GLN A 324 -10.70 2.28 27.74
N LYS A 325 -10.41 1.08 28.21
CA LYS A 325 -10.11 0.83 29.63
C LYS A 325 -8.80 1.45 30.12
N GLN A 326 -7.81 1.71 29.24
CA GLN A 326 -6.56 2.39 29.64
C GLN A 326 -6.71 3.91 29.75
N SER A 327 -7.73 4.51 29.14
CA SER A 327 -8.00 5.96 29.25
C SER A 327 -8.85 6.33 30.47
N GLU A 328 -9.34 5.34 31.21
CA GLU A 328 -10.14 5.52 32.43
C GLU A 328 -9.33 5.28 33.71
N ILE A 329 -8.02 4.98 33.61
CA ILE A 329 -7.05 4.90 34.70
C ILE A 329 -6.02 6.03 34.55
#